data_3968dc381d55ec40ff72282fa6925855
#
_entry.id   3968dc381d55ec40ff72282fa6925855
#
_cell.length_a   1.000
_cell.length_b   1.000
_cell.length_c   1.000
_cell.angle_alpha   90.00
_cell.angle_beta   90.00
_cell.angle_gamma   90.00
#
_symmetry.space_group_name_H-M   'P 1'
#
loop_
_entity.id
_entity.type
_entity.pdbx_description
1 polymer ?
#
loop_
_entity_poly.entity_id
_entity_poly.type
_entity_poly.pdbx_seq_one_letter_code
_entity_poly.pdbx_strand_id
1 'polypeptide(L)'
;MIKDKVGTKEYLGIQIDYDKENKLNKFSIDTLKDRYLYESAGETHAQEAFARASVFGATFKGVTDFALAQRLYNYSSNLWFMFSTPILSNGGTNRGLPISCFLNYVPDSRDGLSAHYDENIWLASSGG
;
A
#
# COMPACT_ATOMS: atom_id res chain seq x y z
N MET A 1 14.15 -19.96 -7.68
CA MET A 1 14.25 -19.04 -8.82
C MET A 1 12.87 -18.47 -9.08
N ILE A 2 12.63 -17.21 -8.73
CA ILE A 2 11.38 -16.50 -9.09
C ILE A 2 11.46 -16.35 -10.61
N LYS A 3 10.51 -16.95 -11.36
CA LYS A 3 10.44 -16.74 -12.81
C LYS A 3 10.12 -15.27 -13.05
N ASP A 4 10.94 -14.58 -13.83
CA ASP A 4 10.65 -13.21 -14.24
C ASP A 4 9.29 -13.19 -14.94
N LYS A 5 8.37 -12.41 -14.35
CA LYS A 5 7.04 -12.20 -14.92
C LYS A 5 7.18 -11.11 -15.98
N VAL A 6 6.66 -11.36 -17.18
CA VAL A 6 6.74 -10.44 -18.32
C VAL A 6 5.38 -10.25 -18.97
N GLY A 7 5.21 -9.11 -19.64
CA GLY A 7 4.01 -8.78 -20.39
C GLY A 7 2.78 -8.52 -19.50
N THR A 8 1.64 -8.42 -20.14
CA THR A 8 0.36 -8.14 -19.47
C THR A 8 -0.29 -9.42 -18.95
N LYS A 9 -0.76 -9.39 -17.71
CA LYS A 9 -1.49 -10.51 -17.06
C LYS A 9 -2.62 -9.96 -16.18
N GLU A 10 -3.61 -10.80 -15.94
CA GLU A 10 -4.64 -10.51 -14.96
C GLU A 10 -4.12 -10.72 -13.53
N TYR A 11 -4.37 -9.75 -12.65
CA TYR A 11 -4.07 -9.82 -11.23
C TYR A 11 -5.14 -9.06 -10.44
N LEU A 12 -5.74 -9.69 -9.44
CA LEU A 12 -6.83 -9.14 -8.62
C LEU A 12 -7.99 -8.54 -9.44
N GLY A 13 -8.32 -9.11 -10.59
CA GLY A 13 -9.42 -8.68 -11.46
C GLY A 13 -9.12 -7.48 -12.36
N ILE A 14 -7.87 -7.04 -12.44
CA ILE A 14 -7.41 -6.01 -13.38
C ILE A 14 -6.23 -6.49 -14.22
N GLN A 15 -5.98 -5.82 -15.34
CA GLN A 15 -4.84 -6.12 -16.20
C GLN A 15 -3.62 -5.32 -15.73
N ILE A 16 -2.53 -6.03 -15.43
CA ILE A 16 -1.24 -5.43 -15.05
C ILE A 16 -0.17 -5.77 -16.09
N ASP A 17 0.78 -4.87 -16.25
CA ASP A 17 1.87 -4.98 -17.22
C ASP A 17 3.21 -4.99 -16.49
N TYR A 18 3.82 -6.15 -16.38
CA TYR A 18 5.10 -6.34 -15.70
C TYR A 18 6.25 -5.59 -16.39
N ASP A 19 6.17 -5.35 -17.71
CA ASP A 19 7.23 -4.65 -18.44
C ASP A 19 7.36 -3.18 -18.00
N LYS A 20 6.34 -2.62 -17.34
CA LYS A 20 6.41 -1.28 -16.75
C LYS A 20 7.37 -1.18 -15.57
N GLU A 21 7.80 -2.30 -15.00
CA GLU A 21 8.84 -2.31 -13.98
C GLU A 21 10.17 -1.73 -14.50
N ASN A 22 10.41 -1.77 -15.82
CA ASN A 22 11.55 -1.15 -16.47
C ASN A 22 11.57 0.39 -16.36
N LYS A 23 10.46 1.02 -15.95
CA LYS A 23 10.41 2.47 -15.65
C LYS A 23 11.00 2.80 -14.29
N LEU A 24 11.17 1.82 -13.42
CA LEU A 24 11.73 1.98 -12.09
C LEU A 24 13.25 1.75 -12.12
N ASN A 25 13.97 2.58 -11.41
CA ASN A 25 15.40 2.34 -11.21
C ASN A 25 15.62 1.25 -10.14
N LYS A 26 16.87 0.76 -10.05
CA LYS A 26 17.22 -0.31 -9.09
C LYS A 26 16.87 0.07 -7.64
N PHE A 27 17.16 1.29 -7.21
CA PHE A 27 16.85 1.74 -5.86
C PHE A 27 15.35 1.68 -5.55
N SER A 28 14.51 2.13 -6.50
CA SER A 28 13.04 2.06 -6.37
C SER A 28 12.54 0.62 -6.27
N ILE A 29 13.07 -0.28 -7.11
CA ILE A 29 12.71 -1.70 -7.08
C ILE A 29 13.10 -2.33 -5.75
N ASP A 30 14.34 -2.11 -5.29
CA ASP A 30 14.84 -2.65 -4.02
C ASP A 30 14.02 -2.13 -2.83
N THR A 31 13.68 -0.83 -2.82
CA THR A 31 12.83 -0.21 -1.78
C THR A 31 11.41 -0.78 -1.77
N LEU A 32 10.81 -0.96 -2.96
CA LEU A 32 9.46 -1.54 -3.07
C LEU A 32 9.45 -2.99 -2.58
N LYS A 33 10.48 -3.77 -2.91
CA LYS A 33 10.63 -5.15 -2.43
C LYS A 33 10.81 -5.22 -0.92
N ASP A 34 11.64 -4.36 -0.36
CA ASP A 34 11.96 -4.38 1.08
C ASP A 34 10.76 -3.99 1.97
N ARG A 35 9.92 -3.04 1.52
CA ARG A 35 8.95 -2.39 2.41
C ARG A 35 7.48 -2.51 1.97
N TYR A 36 7.21 -2.70 0.70
CA TYR A 36 5.87 -2.52 0.16
C TYR A 36 5.21 -3.79 -0.36
N LEU A 37 5.99 -4.79 -0.77
CA LEU A 37 5.42 -6.04 -1.24
C LEU A 37 4.73 -6.80 -0.11
N TYR A 38 3.60 -7.41 -0.43
CA TYR A 38 2.87 -8.30 0.45
C TYR A 38 3.25 -9.75 0.14
N GLU A 39 4.43 -10.16 0.61
CA GLU A 39 5.02 -11.47 0.33
C GLU A 39 4.13 -12.62 0.79
N SER A 40 3.39 -12.46 1.89
CA SER A 40 2.44 -13.47 2.40
C SER A 40 1.33 -13.79 1.39
N ALA A 41 1.01 -12.86 0.47
CA ALA A 41 0.07 -13.07 -0.64
C ALA A 41 0.78 -13.47 -1.94
N GLY A 42 2.11 -13.66 -1.92
CA GLY A 42 2.89 -14.07 -3.09
C GLY A 42 3.30 -12.91 -4.01
N GLU A 43 3.23 -11.66 -3.55
CA GLU A 43 3.74 -10.53 -4.31
C GLU A 43 5.26 -10.61 -4.45
N THR A 44 5.75 -10.38 -5.67
CA THR A 44 7.17 -10.45 -6.01
C THR A 44 7.63 -9.28 -6.88
N HIS A 45 6.70 -8.50 -7.42
CA HIS A 45 6.93 -7.40 -8.35
C HIS A 45 6.19 -6.14 -7.91
N ALA A 46 6.78 -4.97 -8.18
CA ALA A 46 6.19 -3.67 -7.87
C ALA A 46 4.80 -3.47 -8.49
N GLN A 47 4.59 -4.03 -9.69
CA GLN A 47 3.32 -3.93 -10.40
C GLN A 47 2.17 -4.60 -9.63
N GLU A 48 2.44 -5.64 -8.86
CA GLU A 48 1.46 -6.33 -8.03
C GLU A 48 1.05 -5.46 -6.81
N ALA A 49 2.02 -4.77 -6.19
CA ALA A 49 1.72 -3.83 -5.11
C ALA A 49 0.88 -2.64 -5.61
N PHE A 50 1.20 -2.09 -6.79
CA PHE A 50 0.38 -1.03 -7.41
C PHE A 50 -1.04 -1.52 -7.71
N ALA A 51 -1.20 -2.74 -8.21
CA ALA A 51 -2.51 -3.34 -8.47
C ALA A 51 -3.31 -3.53 -7.19
N ARG A 52 -2.71 -4.10 -6.14
CA ARG A 52 -3.35 -4.29 -4.84
C ARG A 52 -3.84 -2.97 -4.25
N ALA A 53 -2.98 -1.94 -4.22
CA ALA A 53 -3.36 -0.62 -3.73
C ALA A 53 -4.48 0.02 -4.57
N SER A 54 -4.48 -0.21 -5.88
CA SER A 54 -5.52 0.29 -6.79
C SER A 54 -6.87 -0.39 -6.55
N VAL A 55 -6.88 -1.71 -6.39
CA VAL A 55 -8.09 -2.48 -6.08
C VAL A 55 -8.62 -2.09 -4.70
N PHE A 56 -7.74 -1.94 -3.70
CA PHE A 56 -8.12 -1.47 -2.38
C PHE A 56 -8.77 -0.08 -2.44
N GLY A 57 -8.16 0.87 -3.14
CA GLY A 57 -8.68 2.24 -3.27
C GLY A 57 -9.99 2.33 -4.06
N ALA A 58 -10.28 1.34 -4.90
CA ALA A 58 -11.52 1.23 -5.68
C ALA A 58 -12.58 0.35 -5.01
N THR A 59 -12.35 -0.14 -3.79
CA THR A 59 -13.28 -1.02 -3.06
C THR A 59 -13.98 -0.25 -1.95
N PHE A 60 -15.31 -0.26 -1.97
CA PHE A 60 -16.14 0.35 -0.93
C PHE A 60 -17.21 -0.64 -0.46
N LYS A 61 -17.31 -0.86 0.84
CA LYS A 61 -18.27 -1.82 1.46
C LYS A 61 -18.25 -3.20 0.82
N GLY A 62 -17.06 -3.68 0.44
CA GLY A 62 -16.88 -5.01 -0.18
C GLY A 62 -17.21 -5.09 -1.67
N VAL A 63 -17.56 -3.96 -2.31
CA VAL A 63 -17.81 -3.88 -3.75
C VAL A 63 -16.66 -3.14 -4.42
N THR A 64 -16.04 -3.76 -5.42
CA THR A 64 -14.92 -3.19 -6.18
C THR A 64 -15.40 -2.61 -7.52
N ASP A 65 -15.09 -1.35 -7.76
CA ASP A 65 -15.17 -0.74 -9.09
C ASP A 65 -13.88 -1.07 -9.87
N PHE A 66 -13.92 -2.13 -10.66
CA PHE A 66 -12.76 -2.59 -11.44
C PHE A 66 -12.35 -1.59 -12.54
N ALA A 67 -13.27 -0.77 -13.05
CA ALA A 67 -12.94 0.27 -14.01
C ALA A 67 -12.10 1.38 -13.33
N LEU A 68 -12.47 1.77 -12.13
CA LEU A 68 -11.68 2.69 -11.31
C LEU A 68 -10.35 2.08 -10.90
N ALA A 69 -10.33 0.83 -10.44
CA ALA A 69 -9.12 0.11 -10.08
C ALA A 69 -8.10 0.07 -11.24
N GLN A 70 -8.58 -0.25 -12.45
CA GLN A 70 -7.74 -0.27 -13.66
C GLN A 70 -7.16 1.12 -13.98
N ARG A 71 -7.95 2.19 -13.84
CA ARG A 71 -7.46 3.56 -14.05
C ARG A 71 -6.40 3.95 -13.03
N LEU A 72 -6.63 3.66 -11.73
CA LEU A 72 -5.66 3.96 -10.67
C LEU A 72 -4.35 3.20 -10.91
N TYR A 73 -4.44 1.92 -11.27
CA TYR A 73 -3.27 1.14 -11.66
C TYR A 73 -2.54 1.75 -12.87
N ASN A 74 -3.27 2.12 -13.91
CA ASN A 74 -2.66 2.73 -15.09
C ASN A 74 -1.90 4.01 -14.75
N TYR A 75 -2.42 4.85 -13.87
CA TYR A 75 -1.77 6.08 -13.46
C TYR A 75 -0.54 5.82 -12.58
N SER A 76 -0.64 4.95 -11.58
CA SER A 76 0.47 4.62 -10.69
C SER A 76 1.60 3.87 -11.42
N SER A 77 1.26 2.89 -12.27
CA SER A 77 2.23 2.12 -13.05
C SER A 77 2.93 2.93 -14.14
N ASN A 78 2.34 4.06 -14.57
CA ASN A 78 2.98 5.02 -15.45
C ASN A 78 3.72 6.13 -14.70
N LEU A 79 3.76 6.08 -13.37
CA LEU A 79 4.40 7.08 -12.51
C LEU A 79 3.78 8.49 -12.62
N TRP A 80 2.52 8.59 -13.02
CA TRP A 80 1.80 9.85 -13.07
C TRP A 80 1.25 10.25 -11.71
N PHE A 81 1.10 9.28 -10.83
CA PHE A 81 0.63 9.45 -9.48
C PHE A 81 1.24 8.34 -8.59
N MET A 82 1.43 8.64 -7.30
CA MET A 82 1.92 7.69 -6.32
C MET A 82 0.95 7.61 -5.14
N PHE A 83 0.62 6.40 -4.73
CA PHE A 83 -0.10 6.17 -3.47
C PHE A 83 0.74 6.64 -2.28
N SER A 84 0.08 7.13 -1.25
CA SER A 84 0.77 7.38 0.02
C SER A 84 1.35 6.07 0.58
N THR A 85 2.46 6.19 1.32
CA THR A 85 3.15 5.03 1.90
C THR A 85 2.20 4.06 2.62
N PRO A 86 1.31 4.49 3.53
CA PRO A 86 0.42 3.56 4.23
C PRO A 86 -0.56 2.81 3.31
N ILE A 87 -1.05 3.48 2.26
CA ILE A 87 -1.94 2.84 1.30
C ILE A 87 -1.17 1.80 0.48
N LEU A 88 0.02 2.16 -0.02
CA LEU A 88 0.81 1.24 -0.84
C LEU A 88 1.34 0.04 -0.03
N SER A 89 1.72 0.24 1.23
CA SER A 89 2.23 -0.84 2.07
C SER A 89 1.14 -1.72 2.68
N ASN A 90 0.05 -1.13 3.14
CA ASN A 90 -0.95 -1.80 3.97
C ASN A 90 -2.33 -1.93 3.30
N GLY A 91 -2.66 -1.09 2.32
CA GLY A 91 -3.94 -1.16 1.63
C GLY A 91 -4.17 -2.52 0.98
N GLY A 92 -5.29 -3.17 1.30
CA GLY A 92 -5.61 -4.52 0.85
C GLY A 92 -4.79 -5.64 1.50
N THR A 93 -4.14 -5.37 2.63
CA THR A 93 -3.40 -6.36 3.43
C THR A 93 -3.96 -6.45 4.84
N ASN A 94 -3.43 -7.38 5.64
CA ASN A 94 -3.69 -7.48 7.08
C ASN A 94 -2.49 -7.00 7.93
N ARG A 95 -1.51 -6.30 7.35
CA ARG A 95 -0.27 -5.89 8.05
C ARG A 95 -0.44 -4.68 8.96
N GLY A 96 -1.42 -3.86 8.73
CA GLY A 96 -1.61 -2.62 9.47
C GLY A 96 -2.70 -1.75 8.85
N LEU A 97 -2.79 -0.51 9.30
CA LEU A 97 -3.78 0.43 8.80
C LEU A 97 -3.27 1.15 7.53
N PRO A 98 -4.16 1.48 6.58
CA PRO A 98 -3.81 2.24 5.38
C PRO A 98 -3.69 3.75 5.66
N ILE A 99 -3.46 4.12 6.90
CA ILE A 99 -3.22 5.47 7.40
C ILE A 99 -2.07 5.45 8.39
N SER A 100 -1.35 6.57 8.54
CA SER A 100 -0.28 6.75 9.53
C SER A 100 -0.44 8.04 10.34
N CYS A 101 -1.52 8.80 10.11
CA CYS A 101 -1.80 10.03 10.82
C CYS A 101 -2.91 9.79 11.84
N PHE A 102 -2.57 9.96 13.12
CA PHE A 102 -3.49 9.89 14.23
C PHE A 102 -3.50 11.24 14.94
N LEU A 103 -4.67 11.64 15.40
CA LEU A 103 -4.84 12.87 16.16
C LEU A 103 -5.33 12.50 17.55
N ASN A 104 -4.62 12.95 18.55
CA ASN A 104 -5.00 12.80 19.94
C ASN A 104 -4.96 14.16 20.66
N TYR A 105 -5.71 14.25 21.76
CA TYR A 105 -5.78 15.44 22.59
C TYR A 105 -4.95 15.23 23.86
N VAL A 106 -4.20 16.26 24.23
CA VAL A 106 -3.38 16.24 25.46
C VAL A 106 -4.01 17.20 26.48
N PRO A 107 -4.71 16.69 27.51
CA PRO A 107 -5.21 17.54 28.58
C PRO A 107 -4.05 18.14 29.40
N ASP A 108 -4.20 19.37 29.86
CA ASP A 108 -3.22 20.05 30.72
C ASP A 108 -3.36 19.57 32.18
N SER A 109 -2.99 18.32 32.42
CA SER A 109 -2.97 17.69 33.74
C SER A 109 -1.97 16.52 33.75
N ARG A 110 -1.52 16.10 34.94
CA ARG A 110 -0.63 14.93 35.08
C ARG A 110 -1.27 13.65 34.54
N ASP A 111 -2.54 13.44 34.84
CA ASP A 111 -3.29 12.27 34.39
C ASP A 111 -3.48 12.31 32.86
N GLY A 112 -3.75 13.48 32.29
CA GLY A 112 -3.85 13.68 30.86
C GLY A 112 -2.54 13.41 30.13
N LEU A 113 -1.42 13.87 30.69
CA LEU A 113 -0.08 13.57 30.13
C LEU A 113 0.23 12.07 30.20
N SER A 114 -0.07 11.43 31.33
CA SER A 114 0.13 9.97 31.47
C SER A 114 -0.70 9.17 30.47
N ALA A 115 -1.98 9.50 30.34
CA ALA A 115 -2.87 8.86 29.36
C ALA A 115 -2.41 9.08 27.91
N HIS A 116 -1.88 10.27 27.60
CA HIS A 116 -1.32 10.58 26.30
C HIS A 116 -0.10 9.70 25.96
N TYR A 117 0.78 9.43 26.92
CA TYR A 117 1.90 8.50 26.70
C TYR A 117 1.41 7.07 26.41
N ASP A 118 0.43 6.58 27.16
CA ASP A 118 -0.16 5.26 26.93
C ASP A 118 -0.79 5.18 25.53
N GLU A 119 -1.59 6.17 25.16
CA GLU A 119 -2.20 6.26 23.83
C GLU A 119 -1.17 6.26 22.69
N ASN A 120 -0.07 7.03 22.85
CA ASN A 120 0.99 7.06 21.85
C ASN A 120 1.70 5.71 21.66
N ILE A 121 1.85 4.91 22.71
CA ILE A 121 2.40 3.56 22.60
C ILE A 121 1.50 2.70 21.70
N TRP A 122 0.19 2.76 21.90
CA TRP A 122 -0.78 2.02 21.08
C TRP A 122 -0.81 2.52 19.63
N LEU A 123 -0.78 3.84 19.41
CA LEU A 123 -0.76 4.43 18.06
C LEU A 123 0.51 4.03 17.31
N ALA A 124 1.68 4.13 17.96
CA ALA A 124 2.95 3.73 17.37
C ALA A 124 2.99 2.23 17.03
N SER A 125 2.41 1.36 17.88
CA SER A 125 2.32 -0.08 17.61
C SER A 125 1.43 -0.40 16.42
N SER A 126 0.53 0.50 16.03
CA SER A 126 -0.36 0.39 14.89
C SER A 126 0.19 1.07 13.62
N GLY A 127 1.41 1.60 13.66
CA GLY A 127 2.07 2.24 12.53
C GLY A 127 1.86 3.76 12.46
N GLY A 128 1.45 4.37 13.56
CA GLY A 128 1.30 5.82 13.71
C GLY A 128 2.60 6.55 13.97
#